data_0080e18bfecc316426fb3ab8d276ab73
#
_entry.id   0080e18bfecc316426fb3ab8d276ab73
#
_cell.length_a   1.000
_cell.length_b   1.000
_cell.length_c   1.000
_cell.angle_alpha   90.00
_cell.angle_beta   90.00
_cell.angle_gamma   90.00
#
_symmetry.space_group_name_H-M   'P 1'
#
loop_
_entity.id
_entity.type
_entity.pdbx_description
1 polymer ?
#
loop_
_entity_poly.entity_id
_entity_poly.type
_entity_poly.pdbx_seq_one_letter_code
_entity_poly.pdbx_strand_id
1 'polypeptide(L)'
;MVIRARLVIALVIAAIAAVGAVAAAPGSAEPQQLEARLLRTYDAFDANQGVAVDRSGFYAVDNRQITKHDRRTGAPLLQFAGASGGPLIHMDSGAVYRGKLYAAHSNYDESPMESSVEVFDARTLRHVGSHSFGIDRGSLTWIDRHDGFWWAGFANYDVIPDDQTEPYGETDNTQVVKMDDDLRVVAAYTIPPEILDRFKPMSNSGGSWGPDGRLWLTGHDLGEAYVMEPPTAGSELRWIATVSLPGVEGQGIAWDLTGAQPTLWTIKRSTKQVLQFSVPYRDIDEPAANDWHINGPGHFE
;
A
#
# COMPACT_ATOMS: atom_id res chain seq x y z
N MET A 1 63.84 -72.16 -8.50
CA MET A 1 62.47 -71.67 -8.18
C MET A 1 62.62 -70.28 -7.61
N VAL A 2 62.43 -69.27 -8.48
CA VAL A 2 62.68 -67.87 -8.14
C VAL A 2 61.34 -67.15 -8.00
N ILE A 3 61.07 -66.73 -6.79
CA ILE A 3 59.85 -65.99 -6.46
C ILE A 3 60.12 -64.50 -6.67
N ARG A 4 59.43 -63.89 -7.66
CA ARG A 4 59.49 -62.43 -7.92
C ARG A 4 58.47 -61.75 -7.03
N ALA A 5 58.86 -60.92 -6.09
CA ALA A 5 58.02 -59.99 -5.35
C ALA A 5 57.68 -58.82 -6.23
N ARG A 6 56.38 -58.56 -6.38
CA ARG A 6 55.84 -57.33 -7.02
C ARG A 6 55.57 -56.25 -5.95
N LEU A 7 56.28 -55.16 -6.08
CA LEU A 7 56.09 -53.95 -5.28
C LEU A 7 54.89 -53.19 -5.83
N VAL A 8 53.87 -53.04 -5.03
CA VAL A 8 52.70 -52.17 -5.37
C VAL A 8 52.90 -50.82 -4.70
N ILE A 9 53.18 -49.79 -5.52
CA ILE A 9 53.28 -48.40 -5.04
C ILE A 9 51.82 -47.84 -5.07
N ALA A 10 51.28 -47.59 -3.89
CA ALA A 10 50.00 -46.88 -3.74
C ALA A 10 50.26 -45.37 -3.80
N LEU A 11 49.73 -44.72 -4.85
CA LEU A 11 49.78 -43.27 -5.00
C LEU A 11 48.57 -42.68 -4.20
N VAL A 12 48.82 -41.99 -3.10
CA VAL A 12 47.80 -41.24 -2.35
C VAL A 12 47.70 -39.86 -2.97
N ILE A 13 46.60 -39.62 -3.69
CA ILE A 13 46.26 -38.29 -4.19
C ILE A 13 45.50 -37.58 -3.07
N ALA A 14 46.14 -36.60 -2.43
CA ALA A 14 45.45 -35.69 -1.51
C ALA A 14 44.68 -34.64 -2.31
N ALA A 15 43.35 -34.75 -2.33
CA ALA A 15 42.46 -33.71 -2.86
C ALA A 15 42.35 -32.60 -1.81
N ILE A 16 42.93 -31.45 -2.11
CA ILE A 16 42.74 -30.23 -1.32
C ILE A 16 41.38 -29.67 -1.76
N ALA A 17 40.33 -29.83 -0.95
CA ALA A 17 39.06 -29.16 -1.11
C ALA A 17 39.24 -27.69 -0.69
N ALA A 18 39.37 -26.81 -1.66
CA ALA A 18 39.25 -25.37 -1.43
C ALA A 18 37.79 -25.07 -1.08
N VAL A 19 37.47 -24.92 0.19
CA VAL A 19 36.20 -24.36 0.65
C VAL A 19 36.28 -22.87 0.34
N GLY A 20 35.69 -22.48 -0.81
CA GLY A 20 35.45 -21.09 -1.11
C GLY A 20 34.43 -20.58 -0.11
N ALA A 21 34.81 -19.67 0.78
CA ALA A 21 33.87 -18.90 1.56
C ALA A 21 33.05 -18.03 0.57
N VAL A 22 31.83 -18.44 0.32
CA VAL A 22 30.85 -17.55 -0.32
C VAL A 22 30.64 -16.43 0.70
N ALA A 23 31.17 -15.24 0.41
CA ALA A 23 30.81 -14.04 1.15
C ALA A 23 29.30 -13.88 0.98
N ALA A 24 28.56 -14.00 2.07
CA ALA A 24 27.15 -13.62 2.08
C ALA A 24 27.07 -12.16 1.58
N ALA A 25 26.22 -11.92 0.59
CA ALA A 25 25.87 -10.55 0.23
C ALA A 25 25.46 -9.82 1.51
N PRO A 26 25.80 -8.53 1.69
CA PRO A 26 25.32 -7.77 2.82
C PRO A 26 23.79 -7.89 2.83
N GLY A 27 23.26 -8.60 3.82
CA GLY A 27 21.83 -8.77 3.97
C GLY A 27 21.19 -7.38 4.04
N SER A 28 20.13 -7.15 3.28
CA SER A 28 19.26 -6.01 3.51
C SER A 28 18.88 -6.05 4.99
N ALA A 29 19.09 -4.92 5.69
CA ALA A 29 18.67 -4.83 7.09
C ALA A 29 17.18 -5.18 7.15
N GLU A 30 16.78 -6.00 8.12
CA GLU A 30 15.38 -6.33 8.34
C GLU A 30 14.59 -5.03 8.54
N PRO A 31 13.40 -4.90 7.91
CA PRO A 31 12.58 -3.69 8.05
C PRO A 31 12.25 -3.41 9.51
N GLN A 32 12.42 -2.16 9.91
CA GLN A 32 12.22 -1.73 11.29
C GLN A 32 10.77 -1.99 11.74
N GLN A 33 10.60 -2.39 13.00
CA GLN A 33 9.28 -2.64 13.61
C GLN A 33 8.98 -1.53 14.61
N LEU A 34 7.86 -0.84 14.43
CA LEU A 34 7.40 0.27 15.26
C LEU A 34 5.93 0.08 15.66
N GLU A 35 5.46 0.86 16.62
CA GLU A 35 4.06 0.83 17.05
C GLU A 35 3.49 2.26 17.10
N ALA A 36 2.30 2.44 16.55
CA ALA A 36 1.54 3.67 16.64
C ALA A 36 0.73 3.73 17.93
N ARG A 37 0.49 4.94 18.44
CA ARG A 37 -0.31 5.17 19.63
C ARG A 37 -1.67 5.73 19.24
N LEU A 38 -2.74 5.02 19.60
CA LEU A 38 -4.11 5.49 19.44
C LEU A 38 -4.35 6.79 20.23
N LEU A 39 -4.85 7.80 19.55
CA LEU A 39 -5.18 9.11 20.14
C LEU A 39 -6.67 9.26 20.38
N ARG A 40 -7.49 8.90 19.40
CA ARG A 40 -8.95 9.05 19.42
C ARG A 40 -9.64 7.97 18.62
N THR A 41 -10.88 7.71 19.01
CA THR A 41 -11.83 6.85 18.29
C THR A 41 -13.12 7.64 18.12
N TYR A 42 -13.71 7.54 16.93
CA TYR A 42 -14.98 8.19 16.59
C TYR A 42 -15.93 7.14 16.04
N ASP A 43 -17.16 7.11 16.54
CA ASP A 43 -18.21 6.31 15.91
C ASP A 43 -18.59 6.95 14.57
N ALA A 44 -18.52 6.17 13.51
CA ALA A 44 -18.77 6.62 12.14
C ALA A 44 -19.40 5.47 11.34
N PHE A 45 -20.70 5.48 11.21
CA PHE A 45 -21.48 4.37 10.64
C PHE A 45 -20.98 3.91 9.26
N ASP A 46 -20.49 4.85 8.46
CA ASP A 46 -19.95 4.57 7.11
C ASP A 46 -18.46 4.23 7.11
N ALA A 47 -17.82 4.01 8.27
CA ALA A 47 -16.44 3.54 8.36
C ALA A 47 -16.38 2.04 7.98
N ASN A 48 -16.29 1.76 6.69
CA ASN A 48 -16.32 0.41 6.14
C ASN A 48 -15.16 0.12 5.18
N GLN A 49 -14.80 1.06 4.33
CA GLN A 49 -13.74 0.89 3.35
C GLN A 49 -12.53 1.78 3.64
N GLY A 50 -12.75 3.01 4.07
CA GLY A 50 -11.64 3.88 4.35
C GLY A 50 -12.03 5.23 4.92
N VAL A 51 -11.06 6.13 4.93
CA VAL A 51 -11.18 7.48 5.45
C VAL A 51 -10.39 8.46 4.58
N ALA A 52 -10.90 9.68 4.48
CA ALA A 52 -10.15 10.84 4.03
C ALA A 52 -10.22 11.94 5.10
N VAL A 53 -9.28 12.89 5.08
CA VAL A 53 -9.21 13.92 6.11
C VAL A 53 -8.79 15.26 5.51
N ASP A 54 -9.35 16.37 6.06
CA ASP A 54 -8.91 17.73 5.78
C ASP A 54 -8.97 18.61 7.06
N ARG A 55 -8.71 19.89 6.92
CA ARG A 55 -8.82 20.84 8.05
C ARG A 55 -10.23 20.93 8.63
N SER A 56 -11.25 20.67 7.84
CA SER A 56 -12.65 20.89 8.21
C SER A 56 -13.33 19.68 8.80
N GLY A 57 -12.78 18.47 8.57
CA GLY A 57 -13.40 17.23 9.03
C GLY A 57 -12.66 15.98 8.59
N PHE A 58 -13.25 14.85 8.87
CA PHE A 58 -12.90 13.58 8.25
C PHE A 58 -14.11 13.00 7.51
N TYR A 59 -13.83 12.13 6.54
CA TYR A 59 -14.82 11.52 5.67
C TYR A 59 -14.72 10.01 5.84
N ALA A 60 -15.75 9.41 6.45
CA ALA A 60 -15.86 7.95 6.50
C ALA A 60 -16.47 7.46 5.18
N VAL A 61 -15.85 6.43 4.60
CA VAL A 61 -16.24 5.91 3.29
C VAL A 61 -16.75 4.48 3.43
N ASP A 62 -17.92 4.24 2.87
CA ASP A 62 -18.51 2.93 2.65
C ASP A 62 -18.72 2.72 1.14
N ASN A 63 -19.01 1.52 0.70
CA ASN A 63 -19.21 1.13 -0.69
C ASN A 63 -20.00 2.15 -1.53
N ARG A 64 -21.06 2.71 -0.97
CA ARG A 64 -21.99 3.63 -1.67
C ARG A 64 -22.22 4.95 -0.95
N GLN A 65 -21.56 5.16 0.17
CA GLN A 65 -21.83 6.28 1.06
C GLN A 65 -20.54 6.95 1.49
N ILE A 66 -20.61 8.26 1.68
CA ILE A 66 -19.53 9.06 2.28
C ILE A 66 -20.19 9.98 3.29
N THR A 67 -19.78 9.88 4.56
CA THR A 67 -20.22 10.81 5.60
C THR A 67 -19.08 11.67 6.06
N LYS A 68 -19.26 12.99 5.97
CA LYS A 68 -18.36 13.97 6.54
C LYS A 68 -18.67 14.19 8.00
N HIS A 69 -17.66 14.16 8.84
CA HIS A 69 -17.76 14.35 10.29
C HIS A 69 -16.94 15.56 10.77
N ASP A 70 -17.43 16.20 11.85
CA ASP A 70 -16.64 17.17 12.59
C ASP A 70 -15.44 16.48 13.27
N ARG A 71 -14.23 16.95 12.97
CA ARG A 71 -13.02 16.29 13.48
C ARG A 71 -12.78 16.42 14.98
N ARG A 72 -13.46 17.34 15.65
CA ARG A 72 -13.33 17.53 17.09
C ARG A 72 -14.31 16.67 17.88
N THR A 73 -15.53 16.54 17.39
CA THR A 73 -16.64 15.87 18.11
C THR A 73 -16.98 14.51 17.53
N GLY A 74 -16.63 14.24 16.27
CA GLY A 74 -17.07 13.05 15.54
C GLY A 74 -18.51 13.15 15.02
N ALA A 75 -19.21 14.26 15.28
CA ALA A 75 -20.60 14.41 14.84
C ALA A 75 -20.71 14.42 13.30
N PRO A 76 -21.70 13.69 12.72
CA PRO A 76 -21.91 13.72 11.28
C PRO A 76 -22.43 15.10 10.86
N LEU A 77 -21.89 15.63 9.77
CA LEU A 77 -22.22 16.96 9.23
C LEU A 77 -22.97 16.85 7.90
N LEU A 78 -22.53 16.00 7.00
CA LEU A 78 -23.08 15.82 5.67
C LEU A 78 -22.93 14.36 5.26
N GLN A 79 -23.85 13.88 4.45
CA GLN A 79 -23.77 12.55 3.85
C GLN A 79 -24.07 12.61 2.36
N PHE A 80 -23.29 11.89 1.58
CA PHE A 80 -23.63 11.44 0.24
C PHE A 80 -24.05 9.97 0.31
N ALA A 81 -25.14 9.64 -0.37
CA ALA A 81 -25.58 8.26 -0.55
C ALA A 81 -25.88 8.02 -2.03
N GLY A 82 -25.15 7.09 -2.63
CA GLY A 82 -25.39 6.61 -3.99
C GLY A 82 -26.73 5.86 -4.06
N ALA A 83 -27.41 5.98 -5.21
CA ALA A 83 -28.67 5.28 -5.42
C ALA A 83 -28.46 3.75 -5.40
N SER A 84 -29.43 3.03 -4.86
CA SER A 84 -29.48 1.57 -5.00
C SER A 84 -29.60 1.21 -6.49
N GLY A 85 -28.70 0.33 -6.98
CA GLY A 85 -28.59 0.01 -8.41
C GLY A 85 -27.98 1.13 -9.27
N GLY A 86 -27.44 2.19 -8.65
CA GLY A 86 -26.64 3.20 -9.34
C GLY A 86 -25.20 2.73 -9.62
N PRO A 87 -24.43 3.55 -10.36
CA PRO A 87 -23.08 3.14 -10.81
C PRO A 87 -22.02 3.14 -9.71
N LEU A 88 -22.24 3.82 -8.59
CA LEU A 88 -21.30 3.84 -7.48
C LEU A 88 -21.58 2.65 -6.55
N ILE A 89 -20.83 1.56 -6.73
CA ILE A 89 -21.10 0.29 -6.05
C ILE A 89 -20.05 -0.06 -5.01
N HIS A 90 -18.80 0.37 -5.21
CA HIS A 90 -17.70 0.05 -4.31
C HIS A 90 -16.69 1.20 -4.26
N MET A 91 -16.98 2.22 -3.42
CA MET A 91 -16.00 3.26 -3.09
C MET A 91 -15.10 2.77 -1.97
N ASP A 92 -13.83 3.12 -2.07
CA ASP A 92 -12.79 2.85 -1.08
C ASP A 92 -12.30 4.13 -0.41
N SER A 93 -11.01 4.23 -0.10
CA SER A 93 -10.48 5.43 0.52
C SER A 93 -10.19 6.54 -0.51
N GLY A 94 -9.72 7.68 -0.05
CA GLY A 94 -9.42 8.79 -0.94
C GLY A 94 -8.71 9.93 -0.25
N ALA A 95 -8.49 11.01 -0.99
CA ALA A 95 -7.80 12.20 -0.50
C ALA A 95 -8.58 13.48 -0.79
N VAL A 96 -8.39 14.48 0.07
CA VAL A 96 -8.93 15.82 -0.16
C VAL A 96 -7.85 16.73 -0.71
N TYR A 97 -8.07 17.23 -1.92
CA TYR A 97 -7.15 18.14 -2.57
C TYR A 97 -7.89 19.32 -3.20
N ARG A 98 -7.45 20.55 -2.91
CA ARG A 98 -8.03 21.81 -3.44
C ARG A 98 -9.55 21.88 -3.31
N GLY A 99 -10.10 21.48 -2.16
CA GLY A 99 -11.53 21.55 -1.86
C GLY A 99 -12.39 20.49 -2.54
N LYS A 100 -11.78 19.47 -3.12
CA LYS A 100 -12.44 18.29 -3.68
C LYS A 100 -11.99 17.04 -2.95
N LEU A 101 -12.91 16.12 -2.72
CA LEU A 101 -12.62 14.76 -2.28
C LEU A 101 -12.54 13.88 -3.53
N TYR A 102 -11.41 13.23 -3.71
CA TYR A 102 -11.15 12.23 -4.73
C TYR A 102 -11.28 10.86 -4.07
N ALA A 103 -12.32 10.12 -4.38
CA ALA A 103 -12.59 8.79 -3.84
C ALA A 103 -12.20 7.72 -4.85
N ALA A 104 -11.47 6.72 -4.42
CA ALA A 104 -11.24 5.52 -5.20
C ALA A 104 -12.54 4.74 -5.36
N HIS A 105 -12.76 4.13 -6.51
CA HIS A 105 -13.95 3.37 -6.81
C HIS A 105 -13.64 2.24 -7.79
N SER A 106 -14.31 1.10 -7.62
CA SER A 106 -14.30 -0.02 -8.57
C SER A 106 -15.66 -0.70 -8.62
N ASN A 107 -15.82 -1.64 -9.54
CA ASN A 107 -16.97 -2.54 -9.56
C ASN A 107 -16.72 -3.85 -8.78
N TYR A 108 -15.81 -3.84 -7.82
CA TYR A 108 -15.57 -5.03 -6.98
C TYR A 108 -16.94 -5.51 -6.41
N ASP A 109 -17.34 -6.72 -6.58
CA ASP A 109 -16.67 -7.99 -6.88
C ASP A 109 -17.02 -8.56 -8.27
N GLU A 110 -17.18 -7.70 -9.28
CA GLU A 110 -17.53 -8.11 -10.64
C GLU A 110 -16.28 -8.25 -11.54
N SER A 111 -16.39 -9.02 -12.63
CA SER A 111 -15.35 -9.23 -13.63
C SER A 111 -15.88 -8.96 -15.05
N PRO A 112 -15.12 -8.26 -15.93
CA PRO A 112 -13.82 -7.64 -15.66
C PRO A 112 -13.90 -6.51 -14.65
N MET A 113 -12.85 -6.32 -13.84
CA MET A 113 -12.83 -5.27 -12.86
C MET A 113 -12.59 -3.91 -13.48
N GLU A 114 -13.52 -2.99 -13.25
CA GLU A 114 -13.45 -1.59 -13.68
C GLU A 114 -13.09 -0.67 -12.53
N SER A 115 -12.37 0.40 -12.83
CA SER A 115 -11.95 1.37 -11.81
C SER A 115 -12.13 2.80 -12.26
N SER A 116 -12.45 3.66 -11.30
CA SER A 116 -12.58 5.10 -11.51
C SER A 116 -12.18 5.90 -10.28
N VAL A 117 -11.89 7.18 -10.49
CA VAL A 117 -11.84 8.18 -9.41
C VAL A 117 -13.13 8.98 -9.44
N GLU A 118 -13.83 8.99 -8.34
CA GLU A 118 -15.05 9.76 -8.17
C GLU A 118 -14.77 11.05 -7.41
N VAL A 119 -15.18 12.18 -7.96
CA VAL A 119 -14.83 13.50 -7.44
C VAL A 119 -16.04 14.17 -6.82
N PHE A 120 -15.90 14.57 -5.56
CA PHE A 120 -16.94 15.28 -4.81
C PHE A 120 -16.45 16.67 -4.40
N ASP A 121 -17.34 17.64 -4.36
CA ASP A 121 -17.08 18.92 -3.68
C ASP A 121 -16.99 18.66 -2.17
N ALA A 122 -15.83 18.89 -1.55
CA ALA A 122 -15.56 18.54 -0.15
C ALA A 122 -16.40 19.35 0.86
N ARG A 123 -17.03 20.46 0.45
CA ARG A 123 -17.88 21.29 1.29
C ARG A 123 -19.32 20.83 1.29
N THR A 124 -19.82 20.29 0.17
CA THR A 124 -21.23 19.96 -0.02
C THR A 124 -21.48 18.46 -0.20
N LEU A 125 -20.43 17.64 -0.39
CA LEU A 125 -20.46 16.23 -0.81
C LEU A 125 -21.25 16.01 -2.11
N ARG A 126 -21.46 17.06 -2.93
CA ARG A 126 -22.05 16.87 -4.25
C ARG A 126 -21.03 16.20 -5.17
N HIS A 127 -21.41 15.11 -5.82
CA HIS A 127 -20.62 14.48 -6.87
C HIS A 127 -20.48 15.44 -8.07
N VAL A 128 -19.26 15.68 -8.53
CA VAL A 128 -18.95 16.72 -9.52
C VAL A 128 -18.14 16.21 -10.72
N GLY A 129 -17.69 14.97 -10.69
CA GLY A 129 -16.95 14.39 -11.81
C GLY A 129 -16.52 12.97 -11.54
N SER A 130 -16.11 12.29 -12.61
CA SER A 130 -15.57 10.95 -12.61
C SER A 130 -14.45 10.86 -13.65
N HIS A 131 -13.44 10.02 -13.38
CA HIS A 131 -12.40 9.65 -14.32
C HIS A 131 -12.26 8.13 -14.32
N SER A 132 -12.59 7.48 -15.43
CA SER A 132 -12.48 6.02 -15.58
C SER A 132 -11.09 5.61 -16.04
N PHE A 133 -10.55 4.55 -15.42
CA PHE A 133 -9.33 3.86 -15.87
C PHE A 133 -9.64 2.63 -16.74
N GLY A 134 -10.93 2.30 -16.94
CA GLY A 134 -11.33 1.08 -17.64
C GLY A 134 -11.00 -0.19 -16.83
N ILE A 135 -10.67 -1.25 -17.56
CA ILE A 135 -10.52 -2.63 -17.01
C ILE A 135 -9.08 -3.11 -16.91
N ASP A 136 -8.09 -2.28 -17.19
CA ASP A 136 -6.72 -2.75 -17.45
C ASP A 136 -5.87 -2.99 -16.19
N ARG A 137 -6.31 -2.54 -15.00
CA ARG A 137 -5.40 -2.47 -13.84
C ARG A 137 -5.87 -3.19 -12.59
N GLY A 138 -7.14 -3.47 -12.44
CA GLY A 138 -7.72 -4.01 -11.22
C GLY A 138 -8.54 -2.98 -10.43
N SER A 139 -8.82 -3.25 -9.16
CA SER A 139 -9.60 -2.41 -8.27
C SER A 139 -8.81 -1.21 -7.77
N LEU A 140 -9.28 0.01 -8.03
CA LEU A 140 -8.72 1.21 -7.42
C LEU A 140 -9.15 1.27 -5.94
N THR A 141 -8.20 1.13 -5.01
CA THR A 141 -8.49 1.08 -3.57
C THR A 141 -8.14 2.37 -2.83
N TRP A 142 -7.20 3.13 -3.34
CA TRP A 142 -6.84 4.43 -2.76
C TRP A 142 -6.25 5.38 -3.81
N ILE A 143 -6.33 6.66 -3.53
CA ILE A 143 -5.66 7.73 -4.28
C ILE A 143 -5.20 8.81 -3.32
N ASP A 144 -4.01 9.35 -3.54
CA ASP A 144 -3.45 10.45 -2.74
C ASP A 144 -2.60 11.40 -3.61
N ARG A 145 -2.28 12.58 -3.08
CA ARG A 145 -1.52 13.62 -3.79
C ARG A 145 -0.19 13.89 -3.10
N HIS A 146 0.92 13.68 -3.83
CA HIS A 146 2.26 13.92 -3.32
C HIS A 146 3.18 14.48 -4.40
N ASP A 147 4.00 15.49 -4.06
CA ASP A 147 5.01 16.13 -4.92
C ASP A 147 4.53 16.48 -6.34
N GLY A 148 3.33 17.04 -6.43
CA GLY A 148 2.78 17.46 -7.72
C GLY A 148 2.23 16.33 -8.59
N PHE A 149 2.15 15.09 -8.08
CA PHE A 149 1.61 13.94 -8.78
C PHE A 149 0.47 13.30 -7.99
N TRP A 150 -0.43 12.64 -8.70
CA TRP A 150 -1.36 11.69 -8.12
C TRP A 150 -0.69 10.33 -7.96
N TRP A 151 -1.00 9.66 -6.87
CA TRP A 151 -0.58 8.30 -6.58
C TRP A 151 -1.79 7.46 -6.23
N ALA A 152 -1.80 6.21 -6.67
CA ALA A 152 -2.95 5.33 -6.47
C ALA A 152 -2.55 3.87 -6.40
N GLY A 153 -3.31 3.07 -5.66
CA GLY A 153 -3.18 1.62 -5.62
C GLY A 153 -4.27 0.93 -6.45
N PHE A 154 -3.84 0.03 -7.33
CA PHE A 154 -4.72 -0.87 -8.07
C PHE A 154 -4.51 -2.28 -7.56
N ALA A 155 -5.49 -2.79 -6.85
CA ALA A 155 -5.48 -4.12 -6.24
C ALA A 155 -5.96 -5.19 -7.23
N ASN A 156 -5.29 -6.34 -7.19
CA ASN A 156 -5.73 -7.59 -7.78
C ASN A 156 -5.78 -8.64 -6.67
N TYR A 157 -6.57 -9.70 -6.83
CA TYR A 157 -6.91 -10.60 -5.75
C TYR A 157 -6.79 -12.05 -6.18
N ASP A 158 -6.33 -12.92 -5.27
CA ASP A 158 -6.36 -14.38 -5.44
C ASP A 158 -7.76 -14.97 -5.13
N VAL A 159 -8.75 -14.11 -4.87
CA VAL A 159 -10.13 -14.50 -4.57
C VAL A 159 -10.85 -14.91 -5.84
N ILE A 160 -11.51 -16.06 -5.80
CA ILE A 160 -12.38 -16.55 -6.88
C ILE A 160 -13.82 -16.16 -6.52
N PRO A 161 -14.51 -15.35 -7.32
CA PRO A 161 -15.92 -15.03 -7.10
C PRO A 161 -16.80 -16.28 -7.18
N ASP A 162 -17.92 -16.29 -6.47
CA ASP A 162 -18.83 -17.47 -6.36
C ASP A 162 -19.40 -17.94 -7.71
N ASP A 163 -19.52 -17.03 -8.67
CA ASP A 163 -20.06 -17.29 -10.02
C ASP A 163 -19.00 -17.54 -11.08
N GLN A 164 -17.71 -17.62 -10.69
CA GLN A 164 -16.57 -17.75 -11.60
C GLN A 164 -15.70 -18.96 -11.23
N THR A 165 -14.81 -19.35 -12.15
CA THR A 165 -13.86 -20.45 -11.97
C THR A 165 -12.42 -19.99 -11.82
N GLU A 166 -12.17 -18.72 -12.10
CA GLU A 166 -10.85 -18.09 -12.06
C GLU A 166 -10.88 -16.86 -11.13
N PRO A 167 -9.78 -16.50 -10.49
CA PRO A 167 -9.69 -15.29 -9.68
C PRO A 167 -9.83 -14.02 -10.53
N TYR A 168 -10.11 -12.88 -9.89
CA TYR A 168 -10.13 -11.56 -10.55
C TYR A 168 -8.80 -11.20 -11.19
N GLY A 169 -7.75 -11.75 -10.71
CA GLY A 169 -6.38 -11.53 -11.09
C GLY A 169 -5.52 -12.25 -10.07
N GLU A 170 -4.28 -11.88 -9.99
CA GLU A 170 -3.38 -12.39 -8.97
C GLU A 170 -2.94 -11.23 -8.08
N THR A 171 -2.90 -11.42 -6.77
CA THR A 171 -2.42 -10.39 -5.83
C THR A 171 -1.05 -9.86 -6.24
N ASP A 172 -0.21 -10.69 -6.82
CA ASP A 172 1.12 -10.33 -7.33
C ASP A 172 1.09 -9.27 -8.46
N ASN A 173 -0.06 -9.08 -9.11
CA ASN A 173 -0.27 -8.03 -10.12
C ASN A 173 -0.73 -6.68 -9.53
N THR A 174 -0.83 -6.57 -8.22
CA THR A 174 -1.15 -5.33 -7.53
C THR A 174 -0.08 -4.27 -7.76
N GLN A 175 -0.50 -3.06 -8.09
CA GLN A 175 0.39 -1.98 -8.49
C GLN A 175 0.12 -0.69 -7.71
N VAL A 176 1.19 0.04 -7.43
CA VAL A 176 1.14 1.46 -7.08
C VAL A 176 1.54 2.27 -8.31
N VAL A 177 0.71 3.22 -8.71
CA VAL A 177 0.99 4.06 -9.87
C VAL A 177 1.17 5.51 -9.49
N LYS A 178 2.04 6.19 -10.24
CA LYS A 178 2.23 7.65 -10.22
C LYS A 178 1.61 8.24 -11.48
N MET A 179 0.82 9.31 -11.34
CA MET A 179 0.07 9.92 -12.43
C MET A 179 0.26 11.44 -12.47
N ASP A 180 0.14 12.00 -13.65
CA ASP A 180 0.13 13.46 -13.86
C ASP A 180 -1.19 14.13 -13.40
N ASP A 181 -1.34 15.43 -13.66
CA ASP A 181 -2.55 16.19 -13.30
C ASP A 181 -3.81 15.74 -14.07
N ASP A 182 -3.64 15.11 -15.24
CA ASP A 182 -4.71 14.54 -16.06
C ASP A 182 -5.01 13.07 -15.70
N LEU A 183 -4.44 12.55 -14.60
CA LEU A 183 -4.55 11.15 -14.16
C LEU A 183 -3.98 10.13 -15.16
N ARG A 184 -3.02 10.54 -16.01
CA ARG A 184 -2.29 9.61 -16.88
C ARG A 184 -1.13 9.01 -16.13
N VAL A 185 -1.00 7.69 -16.19
CA VAL A 185 0.10 6.96 -15.53
C VAL A 185 1.44 7.33 -16.18
N VAL A 186 2.37 7.84 -15.36
CA VAL A 186 3.74 8.17 -15.76
C VAL A 186 4.79 7.23 -15.17
N ALA A 187 4.45 6.49 -14.11
CA ALA A 187 5.25 5.40 -13.56
C ALA A 187 4.35 4.39 -12.85
N ALA A 188 4.81 3.14 -12.77
CA ALA A 188 4.14 2.08 -12.03
C ALA A 188 5.19 1.29 -11.23
N TYR A 189 4.78 0.84 -10.05
CA TYR A 189 5.63 0.12 -9.10
C TYR A 189 4.93 -1.13 -8.62
N THR A 190 5.69 -2.21 -8.49
CA THR A 190 5.26 -3.42 -7.78
C THR A 190 5.48 -3.27 -6.27
N ILE A 191 4.68 -3.97 -5.49
CA ILE A 191 4.87 -4.10 -4.05
C ILE A 191 5.78 -5.32 -3.81
N PRO A 192 6.72 -5.27 -2.84
CA PRO A 192 7.58 -6.41 -2.53
C PRO A 192 6.77 -7.68 -2.27
N PRO A 193 7.20 -8.86 -2.77
CA PRO A 193 6.48 -10.13 -2.60
C PRO A 193 6.15 -10.46 -1.15
N GLU A 194 7.05 -10.16 -0.22
CA GLU A 194 6.87 -10.41 1.21
C GLU A 194 5.69 -9.61 1.80
N ILE A 195 5.39 -8.46 1.22
CA ILE A 195 4.24 -7.63 1.61
C ILE A 195 2.97 -8.11 0.92
N LEU A 196 3.06 -8.49 -0.36
CA LEU A 196 1.92 -9.09 -1.07
C LEU A 196 1.45 -10.37 -0.40
N ASP A 197 2.37 -11.21 0.08
CA ASP A 197 2.04 -12.43 0.84
C ASP A 197 1.31 -12.13 2.16
N ARG A 198 1.57 -10.97 2.78
CA ARG A 198 0.82 -10.51 3.97
C ARG A 198 -0.58 -10.00 3.63
N PHE A 199 -0.82 -9.62 2.39
CA PHE A 199 -2.13 -9.16 1.92
C PHE A 199 -3.03 -10.30 1.46
N LYS A 200 -2.47 -11.43 1.01
CA LYS A 200 -3.21 -12.56 0.44
C LYS A 200 -4.21 -13.18 1.43
N PRO A 201 -5.36 -13.67 0.95
CA PRO A 201 -5.81 -13.74 -0.46
C PRO A 201 -6.40 -12.43 -0.98
N MET A 202 -6.52 -11.41 -0.12
CA MET A 202 -6.92 -10.05 -0.47
C MET A 202 -5.73 -9.27 -1.04
N SER A 203 -5.74 -7.95 -0.95
CA SER A 203 -4.70 -7.12 -1.55
C SER A 203 -4.44 -5.82 -0.79
N ASN A 204 -3.75 -4.87 -1.42
CA ASN A 204 -3.54 -3.52 -0.90
C ASN A 204 -4.86 -2.76 -0.84
N SER A 205 -5.28 -2.34 0.34
CA SER A 205 -6.56 -1.65 0.57
C SER A 205 -6.42 -0.18 0.92
N GLY A 206 -5.23 0.29 1.27
CA GLY A 206 -5.03 1.69 1.60
C GLY A 206 -3.63 2.18 1.28
N GLY A 207 -3.53 3.49 1.05
CA GLY A 207 -2.26 4.15 0.87
C GLY A 207 -2.36 5.65 1.07
N SER A 208 -1.34 6.25 1.67
CA SER A 208 -1.22 7.70 1.85
C SER A 208 0.24 8.11 2.04
N TRP A 209 0.58 9.30 1.60
CA TRP A 209 1.92 9.85 1.75
C TRP A 209 2.11 10.52 3.12
N GLY A 210 3.12 10.07 3.84
CA GLY A 210 3.45 10.56 5.17
C GLY A 210 4.19 11.90 5.19
N PRO A 211 4.32 12.50 6.38
CA PRO A 211 5.02 13.77 6.57
C PRO A 211 6.53 13.68 6.35
N ASP A 212 7.06 12.46 6.31
CA ASP A 212 8.45 12.10 6.05
C ASP A 212 8.76 11.92 4.55
N GLY A 213 7.74 12.10 3.69
CA GLY A 213 7.88 11.89 2.24
C GLY A 213 7.91 10.42 1.84
N ARG A 214 7.50 9.50 2.72
CA ARG A 214 7.38 8.08 2.46
C ARG A 214 5.93 7.67 2.19
N LEU A 215 5.76 6.65 1.38
CA LEU A 215 4.46 6.06 1.09
C LEU A 215 4.11 5.02 2.17
N TRP A 216 2.92 5.13 2.72
CA TRP A 216 2.38 4.20 3.72
C TRP A 216 1.28 3.37 3.09
N LEU A 217 1.38 2.05 3.15
CA LEU A 217 0.42 1.11 2.59
C LEU A 217 -0.20 0.26 3.68
N THR A 218 -1.45 -0.16 3.49
CA THR A 218 -2.15 -1.13 4.34
C THR A 218 -2.74 -2.25 3.49
N GLY A 219 -2.87 -3.42 4.10
CA GLY A 219 -3.63 -4.54 3.53
C GLY A 219 -5.10 -4.50 3.95
N HIS A 220 -5.78 -5.61 3.71
CA HIS A 220 -7.21 -5.77 4.01
C HIS A 220 -7.49 -6.17 5.48
N ASP A 221 -6.61 -6.97 6.10
CA ASP A 221 -6.93 -7.65 7.36
C ASP A 221 -6.00 -7.29 8.52
N LEU A 222 -4.71 -7.10 8.26
CA LEU A 222 -3.74 -6.88 9.32
C LEU A 222 -3.73 -5.42 9.79
N GLY A 223 -3.69 -5.21 11.09
CA GLY A 223 -3.54 -3.91 11.73
C GLY A 223 -2.12 -3.37 11.64
N GLU A 224 -1.60 -3.26 10.44
CA GLU A 224 -0.22 -2.82 10.15
C GLU A 224 -0.20 -1.84 8.99
N ALA A 225 0.69 -0.86 9.05
CA ALA A 225 1.05 -0.01 7.93
C ALA A 225 2.50 -0.30 7.51
N TYR A 226 2.73 -0.43 6.22
CA TYR A 226 4.02 -0.72 5.61
C TYR A 226 4.57 0.53 4.98
N VAL A 227 5.74 0.96 5.45
CA VAL A 227 6.40 2.18 4.99
C VAL A 227 7.28 1.84 3.81
N MET A 228 7.03 2.51 2.70
CA MET A 228 7.64 2.25 1.41
C MET A 228 8.31 3.48 0.84
N GLU A 229 9.32 3.26 0.02
CA GLU A 229 9.94 4.28 -0.83
C GLU A 229 9.98 3.81 -2.28
N PRO A 230 9.73 4.70 -3.26
CA PRO A 230 10.05 4.41 -4.65
C PRO A 230 11.56 4.16 -4.80
N PRO A 231 11.96 3.17 -5.59
CA PRO A 231 13.36 2.85 -5.80
C PRO A 231 14.06 3.94 -6.64
N THR A 232 15.36 4.09 -6.47
CA THR A 232 16.18 4.94 -7.35
C THR A 232 16.35 4.34 -8.75
N ALA A 233 16.21 3.04 -8.88
CA ALA A 233 16.23 2.30 -10.14
C ALA A 233 15.34 1.06 -10.04
N GLY A 234 14.72 0.67 -11.15
CA GLY A 234 13.75 -0.43 -11.17
C GLY A 234 12.33 0.04 -10.84
N SER A 235 11.44 -0.89 -10.56
CA SER A 235 10.01 -0.64 -10.36
C SER A 235 9.42 -1.32 -9.12
N GLU A 236 10.22 -1.95 -8.27
CA GLU A 236 9.76 -2.51 -7.01
C GLU A 236 9.95 -1.50 -5.88
N LEU A 237 8.90 -1.24 -5.11
CA LEU A 237 8.97 -0.38 -3.93
C LEU A 237 9.91 -0.98 -2.88
N ARG A 238 10.62 -0.14 -2.16
CA ARG A 238 11.46 -0.58 -1.04
C ARG A 238 10.65 -0.57 0.24
N TRP A 239 10.59 -1.69 0.91
CA TRP A 239 10.01 -1.81 2.26
C TRP A 239 11.00 -1.35 3.32
N ILE A 240 10.68 -0.28 4.08
CA ILE A 240 11.57 0.38 5.04
C ILE A 240 11.22 -0.02 6.48
N ALA A 241 9.93 -0.01 6.79
CA ALA A 241 9.45 -0.32 8.15
C ALA A 241 8.03 -0.88 8.12
N THR A 242 7.67 -1.55 9.21
CA THR A 242 6.28 -1.89 9.54
C THR A 242 5.90 -1.17 10.82
N VAL A 243 4.71 -0.57 10.83
CA VAL A 243 4.15 0.10 11.99
C VAL A 243 2.86 -0.60 12.39
N SER A 244 2.86 -1.19 13.58
CA SER A 244 1.65 -1.78 14.17
C SER A 244 0.62 -0.69 14.49
N LEU A 245 -0.64 -0.93 14.13
CA LEU A 245 -1.79 -0.06 14.37
C LEU A 245 -2.78 -0.78 15.30
N PRO A 246 -2.66 -0.63 16.63
CA PRO A 246 -3.45 -1.40 17.57
C PRO A 246 -4.97 -1.23 17.39
N GLY A 247 -5.67 -2.34 17.20
CA GLY A 247 -7.13 -2.37 17.03
C GLY A 247 -7.65 -2.07 15.62
N VAL A 248 -6.75 -1.89 14.64
CA VAL A 248 -7.07 -1.74 13.23
C VAL A 248 -7.18 -3.12 12.57
N GLU A 249 -7.98 -3.22 11.54
CA GLU A 249 -8.25 -4.43 10.76
C GLU A 249 -7.94 -4.16 9.27
N GLY A 250 -6.81 -3.49 8.99
CA GLY A 250 -6.45 -3.08 7.62
C GLY A 250 -7.31 -1.92 7.10
N GLN A 251 -7.58 -1.93 5.78
CA GLN A 251 -8.40 -0.95 5.07
C GLN A 251 -7.72 0.40 4.80
N GLY A 252 -8.50 1.35 4.29
CA GLY A 252 -8.00 2.66 3.87
C GLY A 252 -7.42 3.51 4.99
N ILE A 253 -6.36 4.23 4.68
CA ILE A 253 -5.68 5.17 5.57
C ILE A 253 -5.59 6.56 4.96
N ALA A 254 -5.41 7.58 5.80
CA ALA A 254 -5.13 8.95 5.36
C ALA A 254 -4.21 9.65 6.35
N TRP A 255 -3.16 10.29 5.86
CA TRP A 255 -2.35 11.19 6.67
C TRP A 255 -3.01 12.57 6.76
N ASP A 256 -3.19 13.07 7.97
CA ASP A 256 -3.53 14.47 8.21
C ASP A 256 -2.27 15.30 8.43
N LEU A 257 -1.90 16.05 7.42
CA LEU A 257 -0.77 16.98 7.42
C LEU A 257 -1.19 18.43 7.71
N THR A 258 -2.46 18.67 8.05
CA THR A 258 -3.02 20.00 8.20
C THR A 258 -2.83 20.59 9.61
N GLY A 259 -2.53 19.78 10.59
CA GLY A 259 -2.28 20.15 11.99
C GLY A 259 -0.80 20.43 12.27
N ALA A 260 -0.52 20.95 13.50
CA ALA A 260 0.86 21.15 13.97
C ALA A 260 1.63 19.82 14.16
N GLN A 261 0.91 18.75 14.44
CA GLN A 261 1.42 17.40 14.52
C GLN A 261 0.68 16.53 13.52
N PRO A 262 1.39 15.92 12.56
CA PRO A 262 0.79 14.96 11.64
C PRO A 262 0.18 13.77 12.40
N THR A 263 -0.95 13.27 11.91
CA THR A 263 -1.63 12.10 12.46
C THR A 263 -2.10 11.18 11.35
N LEU A 264 -2.06 9.87 11.59
CA LEU A 264 -2.60 8.87 10.68
C LEU A 264 -4.03 8.54 11.07
N TRP A 265 -4.92 8.53 10.11
CA TRP A 265 -6.31 8.17 10.26
C TRP A 265 -6.59 6.88 9.53
N THR A 266 -7.40 6.03 10.13
CA THR A 266 -7.84 4.75 9.53
C THR A 266 -9.19 4.36 10.11
N ILE A 267 -9.67 3.16 9.79
CA ILE A 267 -10.94 2.66 10.28
C ILE A 267 -10.79 1.35 11.04
N LYS A 268 -11.80 1.06 11.85
CA LYS A 268 -12.10 -0.28 12.36
C LYS A 268 -13.47 -0.70 11.83
N ARG A 269 -13.47 -1.54 10.80
CA ARG A 269 -14.68 -1.96 10.08
C ARG A 269 -15.67 -2.67 10.98
N SER A 270 -15.20 -3.61 11.82
CA SER A 270 -16.03 -4.45 12.67
C SER A 270 -16.88 -3.65 13.66
N THR A 271 -16.42 -2.47 14.09
CA THR A 271 -17.11 -1.60 15.04
C THR A 271 -17.61 -0.30 14.43
N LYS A 272 -17.41 -0.09 13.11
CA LYS A 272 -17.80 1.15 12.40
C LYS A 272 -17.21 2.39 13.05
N GLN A 273 -15.90 2.40 13.21
CA GLN A 273 -15.17 3.47 13.87
C GLN A 273 -14.06 4.01 12.99
N VAL A 274 -13.81 5.30 13.11
CA VAL A 274 -12.60 5.96 12.61
C VAL A 274 -11.65 6.16 13.76
N LEU A 275 -10.38 5.79 13.55
CA LEU A 275 -9.32 5.85 14.54
C LEU A 275 -8.25 6.86 14.10
N GLN A 276 -7.75 7.65 15.06
CA GLN A 276 -6.68 8.62 14.85
C GLN A 276 -5.46 8.21 15.65
N PHE A 277 -4.29 8.15 15.01
CA PHE A 277 -3.03 7.73 15.61
C PHE A 277 -1.96 8.82 15.59
N SER A 278 -1.14 8.83 16.64
CA SER A 278 0.22 9.36 16.60
C SER A 278 1.17 8.26 16.17
N VAL A 279 1.96 8.52 15.14
CA VAL A 279 2.86 7.53 14.54
C VAL A 279 4.29 8.01 14.71
N PRO A 280 5.24 7.13 15.08
CA PRO A 280 6.65 7.49 15.27
C PRO A 280 7.42 7.57 13.93
N TYR A 281 6.90 8.32 12.96
CA TYR A 281 7.49 8.41 11.62
C TYR A 281 8.90 9.00 11.60
N ARG A 282 9.27 9.77 12.64
CA ARG A 282 10.61 10.36 12.78
C ARG A 282 11.65 9.38 13.31
N ASP A 283 11.18 8.28 13.88
CA ASP A 283 12.03 7.23 14.44
C ASP A 283 12.32 6.14 13.40
N ILE A 284 11.82 6.30 12.16
CA ILE A 284 12.12 5.41 11.05
C ILE A 284 13.51 5.75 10.54
N ASP A 285 14.40 4.77 10.62
CA ASP A 285 15.79 4.89 10.18
C ASP A 285 15.86 5.23 8.68
N GLU A 286 16.86 6.05 8.31
CA GLU A 286 17.21 6.18 6.90
C GLU A 286 17.73 4.82 6.41
N PRO A 287 17.19 4.29 5.31
CA PRO A 287 17.70 3.04 4.77
C PRO A 287 19.18 3.22 4.41
N ALA A 288 19.98 2.23 4.75
CA ALA A 288 21.39 2.22 4.35
C ALA A 288 21.47 2.53 2.85
N ALA A 289 22.28 3.51 2.48
CA ALA A 289 22.49 3.86 1.09
C ALA A 289 22.85 2.56 0.36
N ASN A 290 22.05 2.17 -0.62
CA ASN A 290 22.43 1.05 -1.48
C ASN A 290 23.64 1.52 -2.26
N ASP A 291 24.82 1.06 -1.84
CA ASP A 291 26.06 1.28 -2.56
C ASP A 291 26.03 0.50 -3.89
N TRP A 292 25.24 1.01 -4.84
CA TRP A 292 25.32 0.61 -6.25
C TRP A 292 26.59 1.17 -6.91
N HIS A 293 27.53 1.67 -6.13
CA HIS A 293 28.85 1.99 -6.64
C HIS A 293 29.55 0.66 -6.96
N ILE A 294 29.55 0.32 -8.23
CA ILE A 294 30.48 -0.65 -8.77
C ILE A 294 31.87 -0.07 -8.49
N ASN A 295 32.45 -0.42 -7.34
CA ASN A 295 33.85 -0.14 -7.03
C ASN A 295 34.70 -1.06 -7.91
N GLY A 296 34.94 -0.64 -9.13
CA GLY A 296 35.87 -1.28 -10.05
C GLY A 296 36.01 -0.43 -11.31
N PRO A 297 37.24 -0.24 -11.85
CA PRO A 297 37.37 0.33 -13.16
C PRO A 297 36.73 -0.64 -14.16
N GLY A 298 35.60 -0.30 -14.68
CA GLY A 298 34.96 -1.03 -15.78
C GLY A 298 35.84 -0.92 -17.00
N HIS A 299 36.59 -1.98 -17.30
CA HIS A 299 37.16 -2.17 -18.60
C HIS A 299 36.04 -2.65 -19.52
N PHE A 300 35.41 -1.74 -20.22
CA PHE A 300 34.74 -2.08 -21.46
C PHE A 300 35.76 -2.03 -22.57
N GLU A 301 36.29 -3.18 -23.03
CA GLU A 301 36.91 -3.35 -24.34
C GLU A 301 35.85 -3.74 -25.35
#